data_961bdb535ee2a749d4c6b784aa45edb9
#
_entry.id   961bdb535ee2a749d4c6b784aa45edb9
#
_cell.length_a   1.000
_cell.length_b   1.000
_cell.length_c   1.000
_cell.angle_alpha   90.00
_cell.angle_beta   90.00
_cell.angle_gamma   90.00
#
_symmetry.space_group_name_H-M   'P 1'
#
loop_
_entity.id
_entity.type
_entity.pdbx_description
1 polymer ?
#
loop_
_entity_poly.entity_id
_entity_poly.type
_entity_poly.pdbx_seq_one_letter_code
_entity_poly.pdbx_strand_id
1 'polypeptide(L)'
;MRPGFWPYLILRLRRVGKLFLPLLLVAALLMGGIGWFGVSLVRQDEAGAQRVEIGVVGDFEDSVLRMGMFALRNLDSSRFSIEFVQFSEESEAKSRLRAGKLNGYVKIPEHFVEDVYRGSFQPLTYVTAPGAQGVGTALTDEVIVSVSELLSVSEDAVYGAELYARDHGVTLEEGSAGDVLVMRFLEQILRRDELLQVEILGIGDGLSLSEYFLCSFFVMFLLLWGVSASPVFAGQDMELGRLLKCRGLGSLRQILAEYLSYLCLMLSTVLCLCLMAALILRGLDPGGDIPVRLLESGFLLRAVLVGMALGALQILLYECASGMLQGVLLQFLAAVSLGYVCGCLYPVGFFPEPLQQTGNVLPAGLARQYLSAALSGQSGGWLLLGLAGYGLVFLALAAGIRKHRLAG
;
A
#
# COMPACT_ATOMS: atom_id res chain seq x y z
N MET A 1 -50.14 5.48 24.89
CA MET A 1 -48.96 6.28 24.51
C MET A 1 -48.62 6.01 23.05
N ARG A 2 -48.58 7.04 22.20
CA ARG A 2 -48.10 6.87 20.81
C ARG A 2 -46.62 6.49 20.88
N PRO A 3 -46.18 5.40 20.27
CA PRO A 3 -44.76 5.08 20.25
C PRO A 3 -44.04 6.15 19.42
N GLY A 4 -43.40 7.08 20.13
CA GLY A 4 -42.57 8.11 19.50
C GLY A 4 -41.31 7.46 18.89
N PHE A 5 -40.72 8.12 17.92
CA PHE A 5 -39.43 7.71 17.31
C PHE A 5 -38.35 7.48 18.38
N TRP A 6 -38.23 8.38 19.35
CA TRP A 6 -37.21 8.35 20.40
C TRP A 6 -37.30 7.13 21.33
N PRO A 7 -38.47 6.74 21.86
CA PRO A 7 -38.59 5.54 22.70
C PRO A 7 -38.20 4.26 21.94
N TYR A 8 -38.54 4.16 20.64
CA TYR A 8 -38.17 3.04 19.82
C TYR A 8 -36.66 3.01 19.59
N LEU A 9 -36.00 4.13 19.28
CA LEU A 9 -34.56 4.24 19.11
C LEU A 9 -33.83 3.84 20.40
N ILE A 10 -34.26 4.33 21.59
CA ILE A 10 -33.64 4.01 22.87
C ILE A 10 -33.74 2.50 23.17
N LEU A 11 -34.89 1.88 22.87
CA LEU A 11 -35.08 0.43 23.03
C LEU A 11 -34.12 -0.35 22.12
N ARG A 12 -33.97 0.09 20.88
CA ARG A 12 -33.02 -0.49 19.93
C ARG A 12 -31.57 -0.33 20.40
N LEU A 13 -31.18 0.86 20.82
CA LEU A 13 -29.85 1.13 21.36
C LEU A 13 -29.53 0.24 22.57
N ARG A 14 -30.46 0.06 23.49
CA ARG A 14 -30.31 -0.84 24.66
C ARG A 14 -30.13 -2.31 24.24
N ARG A 15 -30.86 -2.76 23.22
CA ARG A 15 -30.74 -4.14 22.70
C ARG A 15 -29.39 -4.35 22.01
N VAL A 16 -29.00 -3.38 21.20
CA VAL A 16 -27.76 -3.39 20.44
C VAL A 16 -26.54 -3.22 21.37
N GLY A 17 -26.65 -2.41 22.40
CA GLY A 17 -25.59 -2.15 23.39
C GLY A 17 -25.13 -3.42 24.14
N LYS A 18 -26.03 -4.40 24.34
CA LYS A 18 -25.65 -5.68 24.95
C LYS A 18 -24.67 -6.50 24.08
N LEU A 19 -24.65 -6.25 22.78
CA LEU A 19 -23.78 -6.92 21.80
C LEU A 19 -22.51 -6.14 21.51
N PHE A 20 -22.39 -4.92 22.07
CA PHE A 20 -21.22 -4.08 21.86
C PHE A 20 -19.93 -4.77 22.31
N LEU A 21 -19.90 -5.33 23.50
CA LEU A 21 -18.70 -5.98 24.05
C LEU A 21 -18.24 -7.21 23.25
N PRO A 22 -19.10 -8.23 22.94
CA PRO A 22 -18.68 -9.35 22.12
C PRO A 22 -18.30 -8.95 20.70
N LEU A 23 -18.99 -7.95 20.09
CA LEU A 23 -18.61 -7.45 18.78
C LEU A 23 -17.26 -6.71 18.80
N LEU A 24 -17.01 -5.91 19.83
CA LEU A 24 -15.72 -5.25 20.04
C LEU A 24 -14.59 -6.27 20.18
N LEU A 25 -14.82 -7.35 20.93
CA LEU A 25 -13.83 -8.41 21.15
C LEU A 25 -13.50 -9.14 19.83
N VAL A 26 -14.53 -9.53 19.05
CA VAL A 26 -14.33 -10.14 17.72
C VAL A 26 -13.61 -9.20 16.79
N ALA A 27 -14.01 -7.93 16.74
CA ALA A 27 -13.39 -6.92 15.90
C ALA A 27 -11.93 -6.65 16.31
N ALA A 28 -11.64 -6.58 17.62
CA ALA A 28 -10.27 -6.43 18.14
C ALA A 28 -9.39 -7.65 17.78
N LEU A 29 -9.95 -8.85 17.82
CA LEU A 29 -9.25 -10.09 17.47
C LEU A 29 -8.95 -10.14 15.97
N LEU A 30 -9.89 -9.74 15.12
CA LEU A 30 -9.70 -9.65 13.67
C LEU A 30 -8.67 -8.57 13.30
N MET A 31 -8.81 -7.36 13.85
CA MET A 31 -7.86 -6.27 13.60
C MET A 31 -6.47 -6.59 14.16
N GLY A 32 -6.40 -7.19 15.35
CA GLY A 32 -5.15 -7.65 15.94
C GLY A 32 -4.47 -8.74 15.11
N GLY A 33 -5.24 -9.69 14.59
CA GLY A 33 -4.73 -10.74 13.68
C GLY A 33 -4.22 -10.17 12.35
N ILE A 34 -4.98 -9.30 11.71
CA ILE A 34 -4.57 -8.63 10.45
C ILE A 34 -3.37 -7.71 10.72
N GLY A 35 -3.39 -6.94 11.81
CA GLY A 35 -2.28 -6.07 12.18
C GLY A 35 -1.00 -6.86 12.49
N TRP A 36 -1.10 -7.94 13.26
CA TRP A 36 0.03 -8.84 13.53
C TRP A 36 0.60 -9.44 12.24
N PHE A 37 -0.27 -9.94 11.37
CA PHE A 37 0.13 -10.49 10.08
C PHE A 37 0.78 -9.42 9.19
N GLY A 38 0.20 -8.22 9.10
CA GLY A 38 0.78 -7.10 8.37
C GLY A 38 2.15 -6.68 8.90
N VAL A 39 2.29 -6.53 10.22
CA VAL A 39 3.59 -6.22 10.85
C VAL A 39 4.58 -7.36 10.67
N SER A 40 4.14 -8.62 10.70
CA SER A 40 5.03 -9.77 10.46
C SER A 40 5.52 -9.82 9.02
N LEU A 41 4.69 -9.45 8.04
CA LEU A 41 5.09 -9.32 6.63
C LEU A 41 6.09 -8.17 6.45
N VAL A 42 5.82 -6.99 7.02
CA VAL A 42 6.73 -5.84 6.94
C VAL A 42 8.05 -6.14 7.64
N ARG A 43 8.04 -6.80 8.80
CA ARG A 43 9.26 -7.25 9.47
C ARG A 43 9.98 -8.38 8.73
N GLN A 44 9.25 -9.24 8.03
CA GLN A 44 9.84 -10.22 7.12
C GLN A 44 10.41 -9.54 5.88
N ASP A 45 9.81 -8.48 5.39
CA ASP A 45 10.36 -7.64 4.32
C ASP A 45 11.54 -6.78 4.82
N GLU A 46 11.55 -6.29 6.06
CA GLU A 46 12.71 -5.63 6.66
C GLU A 46 13.83 -6.61 7.05
N ALA A 47 13.48 -7.82 7.49
CA ALA A 47 14.41 -8.93 7.73
C ALA A 47 14.71 -9.74 6.46
N GLY A 48 13.87 -9.65 5.45
CA GLY A 48 13.91 -10.29 4.14
C GLY A 48 13.90 -9.28 2.98
N ALA A 49 14.02 -7.97 3.22
CA ALA A 49 14.79 -7.09 2.38
C ALA A 49 16.22 -7.66 2.50
N GLN A 50 16.40 -8.83 1.92
CA GLN A 50 17.68 -9.32 1.51
C GLN A 50 18.30 -8.15 0.78
N ARG A 51 19.17 -7.42 1.50
CA ARG A 51 20.08 -6.51 0.85
C ARG A 51 20.64 -7.36 -0.27
N VAL A 52 20.38 -6.94 -1.50
CA VAL A 52 20.88 -7.67 -2.66
C VAL A 52 22.38 -7.53 -2.59
N GLU A 53 23.03 -8.47 -1.91
CA GLU A 53 24.49 -8.45 -1.77
C GLU A 53 25.11 -8.88 -3.09
N ILE A 54 25.81 -7.94 -3.73
CA ILE A 54 26.60 -8.19 -4.94
C ILE A 54 28.07 -8.20 -4.54
N GLY A 55 28.73 -9.32 -4.76
CA GLY A 55 30.17 -9.43 -4.57
C GLY A 55 30.93 -8.70 -5.68
N VAL A 56 32.00 -7.99 -5.35
CA VAL A 56 32.97 -7.48 -6.33
C VAL A 56 34.31 -8.08 -5.99
N VAL A 57 34.83 -8.87 -6.93
CA VAL A 57 36.13 -9.55 -6.79
C VAL A 57 37.15 -8.82 -7.65
N GLY A 58 38.22 -8.32 -7.03
CA GLY A 58 39.30 -7.61 -7.74
C GLY A 58 40.37 -7.12 -6.79
N ASP A 59 41.43 -6.56 -7.37
CA ASP A 59 42.50 -5.91 -6.61
C ASP A 59 42.17 -4.44 -6.33
N PHE A 60 41.83 -4.16 -5.09
CA PHE A 60 41.41 -2.82 -4.63
C PHE A 60 42.57 -1.99 -4.07
N GLU A 61 43.82 -2.37 -4.31
CA GLU A 61 44.99 -1.54 -4.00
C GLU A 61 45.05 -0.32 -4.93
N ASP A 62 44.47 -0.43 -6.14
CA ASP A 62 44.34 0.67 -7.08
C ASP A 62 43.38 1.77 -6.57
N SER A 63 43.83 3.03 -6.68
CA SER A 63 43.08 4.21 -6.25
C SER A 63 41.79 4.44 -7.04
N VAL A 64 41.80 4.13 -8.36
CA VAL A 64 40.64 4.32 -9.26
C VAL A 64 39.56 3.30 -8.94
N LEU A 65 39.91 2.03 -8.74
CA LEU A 65 38.96 1.00 -8.33
C LEU A 65 38.34 1.29 -6.95
N ARG A 66 39.15 1.78 -5.99
CA ARG A 66 38.60 2.20 -4.67
C ARG A 66 37.60 3.34 -4.82
N MET A 67 37.90 4.33 -5.67
CA MET A 67 37.02 5.47 -5.89
C MET A 67 35.72 5.04 -6.60
N GLY A 68 35.81 4.13 -7.60
CA GLY A 68 34.66 3.54 -8.24
C GLY A 68 33.76 2.76 -7.28
N MET A 69 34.36 1.97 -6.37
CA MET A 69 33.62 1.25 -5.32
C MET A 69 32.98 2.21 -4.29
N PHE A 70 33.65 3.30 -3.95
CA PHE A 70 33.07 4.33 -3.09
C PHE A 70 31.86 4.99 -3.79
N ALA A 71 31.98 5.30 -5.06
CA ALA A 71 30.88 5.83 -5.87
C ALA A 71 29.70 4.84 -5.96
N LEU A 72 29.95 3.55 -6.22
CA LEU A 72 28.92 2.51 -6.25
C LEU A 72 28.21 2.34 -4.91
N ARG A 73 28.95 2.39 -3.79
CA ARG A 73 28.35 2.33 -2.44
C ARG A 73 27.50 3.53 -2.11
N ASN A 74 27.85 4.72 -2.62
CA ASN A 74 27.10 5.95 -2.37
C ASN A 74 25.94 6.16 -3.39
N LEU A 75 25.90 5.41 -4.50
CA LEU A 75 24.79 5.43 -5.44
C LEU A 75 23.47 4.90 -4.84
N ASP A 76 23.57 4.08 -3.78
CA ASP A 76 22.39 3.42 -3.17
C ASP A 76 21.96 4.10 -1.87
N SER A 77 21.63 5.38 -1.91
CA SER A 77 21.24 6.08 -0.68
C SER A 77 19.77 5.97 -0.31
N SER A 78 18.88 5.34 -1.09
CA SER A 78 17.47 5.48 -0.68
C SER A 78 16.42 4.43 -1.07
N ARG A 79 16.66 3.44 -1.96
CA ARG A 79 15.51 2.62 -2.39
C ARG A 79 15.74 1.15 -2.75
N PHE A 80 16.92 0.78 -3.13
CA PHE A 80 17.25 -0.63 -3.37
C PHE A 80 18.42 -0.95 -2.45
N SER A 81 18.20 -1.85 -1.49
CA SER A 81 19.24 -2.33 -0.58
C SER A 81 20.23 -3.22 -1.34
N ILE A 82 20.95 -2.66 -2.33
CA ILE A 82 22.06 -3.32 -2.99
C ILE A 82 23.32 -2.98 -2.19
N GLU A 83 23.92 -3.98 -1.57
CA GLU A 83 25.16 -3.84 -0.84
C GLU A 83 26.29 -4.45 -1.66
N PHE A 84 27.28 -3.64 -2.06
CA PHE A 84 28.46 -4.11 -2.75
C PHE A 84 29.52 -4.56 -1.73
N VAL A 85 29.79 -5.86 -1.70
CA VAL A 85 30.78 -6.48 -0.81
C VAL A 85 32.04 -6.79 -1.57
N GLN A 86 33.19 -6.28 -1.09
CA GLN A 86 34.51 -6.49 -1.72
C GLN A 86 35.12 -7.82 -1.30
N PHE A 87 35.70 -8.52 -2.27
CA PHE A 87 36.46 -9.75 -2.08
C PHE A 87 37.78 -9.67 -2.81
N SER A 88 38.85 -10.03 -2.12
CA SER A 88 40.20 -10.16 -2.76
C SER A 88 40.36 -11.51 -3.47
N GLU A 89 39.62 -12.55 -3.04
CA GLU A 89 39.68 -13.88 -3.63
C GLU A 89 38.34 -14.34 -4.18
N GLU A 90 38.32 -14.84 -5.38
CA GLU A 90 37.12 -15.41 -6.03
C GLU A 90 36.57 -16.64 -5.28
N SER A 91 37.44 -17.41 -4.61
CA SER A 91 37.09 -18.58 -3.81
C SER A 91 36.10 -18.24 -2.71
N GLU A 92 36.26 -17.10 -2.01
CA GLU A 92 35.40 -16.64 -0.94
C GLU A 92 34.03 -16.17 -1.50
N ALA A 93 34.03 -15.40 -2.60
CA ALA A 93 32.81 -14.97 -3.25
C ALA A 93 31.97 -16.17 -3.73
N LYS A 94 32.59 -17.19 -4.34
CA LYS A 94 31.94 -18.45 -4.73
C LYS A 94 31.36 -19.19 -3.55
N SER A 95 32.05 -19.24 -2.42
CA SER A 95 31.59 -19.89 -1.21
C SER A 95 30.33 -19.21 -0.65
N ARG A 96 30.31 -17.88 -0.59
CA ARG A 96 29.15 -17.09 -0.15
C ARG A 96 27.98 -17.17 -1.12
N LEU A 97 28.24 -17.19 -2.44
CA LEU A 97 27.21 -17.39 -3.45
C LEU A 97 26.53 -18.76 -3.31
N ARG A 98 27.33 -19.84 -3.11
CA ARG A 98 26.80 -21.20 -2.86
C ARG A 98 26.01 -21.30 -1.54
N ALA A 99 26.38 -20.52 -0.54
CA ALA A 99 25.68 -20.43 0.73
C ALA A 99 24.38 -19.58 0.66
N GLY A 100 24.05 -19.00 -0.50
CA GLY A 100 22.88 -18.14 -0.69
C GLY A 100 22.98 -16.78 0.03
N LYS A 101 24.20 -16.35 0.39
CA LYS A 101 24.47 -15.07 1.04
C LYS A 101 24.77 -13.95 0.06
N LEU A 102 25.03 -14.28 -1.21
CA LEU A 102 25.23 -13.35 -2.31
C LEU A 102 24.24 -13.68 -3.42
N ASN A 103 23.73 -12.67 -4.08
CA ASN A 103 22.87 -12.82 -5.27
C ASN A 103 23.70 -13.06 -6.55
N GLY A 104 24.89 -12.50 -6.59
CA GLY A 104 25.86 -12.66 -7.65
C GLY A 104 27.17 -11.98 -7.29
N TYR A 105 28.19 -12.16 -8.12
CA TYR A 105 29.42 -11.39 -8.00
C TYR A 105 29.97 -11.00 -9.38
N VAL A 106 30.61 -9.83 -9.43
CA VAL A 106 31.33 -9.32 -10.60
C VAL A 106 32.81 -9.57 -10.38
N LYS A 107 33.48 -10.22 -11.36
CA LYS A 107 34.90 -10.39 -11.35
C LYS A 107 35.56 -9.33 -12.24
N ILE A 108 36.41 -8.53 -11.63
CA ILE A 108 37.24 -7.54 -12.33
C ILE A 108 38.56 -8.24 -12.75
N PRO A 109 38.98 -8.19 -14.02
CA PRO A 109 40.25 -8.74 -14.46
C PRO A 109 41.47 -8.08 -13.76
N GLU A 110 42.55 -8.81 -13.62
CA GLU A 110 43.82 -8.23 -13.20
C GLU A 110 44.29 -7.21 -14.25
N HIS A 111 44.82 -6.05 -13.80
CA HIS A 111 45.22 -4.93 -14.67
C HIS A 111 44.07 -4.23 -15.43
N PHE A 112 42.82 -4.40 -15.00
CA PHE A 112 41.64 -3.80 -15.65
C PHE A 112 41.81 -2.28 -15.91
N VAL A 113 42.28 -1.52 -14.92
CA VAL A 113 42.49 -0.08 -15.06
C VAL A 113 43.57 0.25 -16.09
N GLU A 114 44.70 -0.49 -16.09
CA GLU A 114 45.76 -0.29 -17.08
C GLU A 114 45.31 -0.67 -18.51
N ASP A 115 44.51 -1.73 -18.62
CA ASP A 115 43.98 -2.18 -19.91
C ASP A 115 42.96 -1.18 -20.48
N VAL A 116 42.12 -0.58 -19.62
CA VAL A 116 41.25 0.53 -20.01
C VAL A 116 42.06 1.72 -20.52
N TYR A 117 43.14 2.12 -19.84
CA TYR A 117 44.00 3.21 -20.31
C TYR A 117 44.72 2.89 -21.63
N ARG A 118 45.03 1.62 -21.90
CA ARG A 118 45.68 1.17 -23.15
C ARG A 118 44.70 0.91 -24.29
N GLY A 119 43.40 1.02 -24.07
CA GLY A 119 42.36 0.72 -25.06
C GLY A 119 42.21 -0.77 -25.36
N SER A 120 42.62 -1.64 -24.47
CA SER A 120 42.42 -3.08 -24.57
C SER A 120 41.30 -3.52 -23.63
N PHE A 121 40.18 -3.94 -24.21
CA PHE A 121 38.99 -4.27 -23.41
C PHE A 121 39.01 -5.71 -22.95
N GLN A 122 38.97 -5.93 -21.65
CA GLN A 122 38.64 -7.22 -21.07
C GLN A 122 37.22 -7.19 -20.52
N PRO A 123 36.33 -8.12 -20.91
CA PRO A 123 34.97 -8.13 -20.44
C PRO A 123 34.89 -8.43 -18.93
N LEU A 124 34.10 -7.68 -18.21
CA LEU A 124 33.74 -7.99 -16.83
C LEU A 124 32.92 -9.27 -16.80
N THR A 125 33.23 -10.17 -15.86
CA THR A 125 32.49 -11.42 -15.74
C THR A 125 31.53 -11.35 -14.57
N TYR A 126 30.23 -11.45 -14.86
CA TYR A 126 29.19 -11.54 -13.84
C TYR A 126 28.77 -12.99 -13.65
N VAL A 127 28.76 -13.45 -12.39
CA VAL A 127 28.44 -14.83 -12.02
C VAL A 127 27.24 -14.83 -11.06
N THR A 128 26.17 -15.55 -11.43
CA THR A 128 24.97 -15.74 -10.62
C THR A 128 24.81 -17.20 -10.18
N ALA A 129 23.97 -17.43 -9.17
CA ALA A 129 23.65 -18.78 -8.75
C ALA A 129 22.69 -19.45 -9.76
N PRO A 130 22.94 -20.71 -10.18
CA PRO A 130 22.03 -21.42 -11.06
C PRO A 130 20.66 -21.63 -10.39
N GLY A 131 19.59 -21.18 -11.04
CA GLY A 131 18.22 -21.35 -10.53
C GLY A 131 17.73 -20.26 -9.59
N ALA A 132 18.48 -19.18 -9.37
CA ALA A 132 17.96 -17.99 -8.71
C ALA A 132 16.85 -17.37 -9.58
N GLN A 133 15.59 -17.69 -9.26
CA GLN A 133 14.42 -17.11 -9.91
C GLN A 133 13.70 -16.23 -8.88
N GLY A 134 13.67 -14.93 -9.13
CA GLY A 134 12.97 -13.98 -8.28
C GLY A 134 13.09 -12.55 -8.79
N VAL A 135 12.27 -11.67 -8.24
CA VAL A 135 12.31 -10.23 -8.58
C VAL A 135 13.69 -9.64 -8.26
N GLY A 136 14.34 -10.08 -7.17
CA GLY A 136 15.68 -9.63 -6.79
C GLY A 136 16.74 -9.96 -7.85
N THR A 137 16.72 -11.17 -8.40
CA THR A 137 17.67 -11.58 -9.47
C THR A 137 17.45 -10.78 -10.74
N ALA A 138 16.18 -10.61 -11.17
CA ALA A 138 15.86 -9.82 -12.35
C ALA A 138 16.27 -8.35 -12.20
N LEU A 139 16.09 -7.76 -11.02
CA LEU A 139 16.56 -6.41 -10.72
C LEU A 139 18.10 -6.32 -10.72
N THR A 140 18.78 -7.33 -10.18
CA THR A 140 20.23 -7.37 -10.17
C THR A 140 20.78 -7.46 -11.60
N ASP A 141 20.21 -8.32 -12.44
CA ASP A 141 20.59 -8.44 -13.85
C ASP A 141 20.41 -7.12 -14.60
N GLU A 142 19.29 -6.42 -14.39
CA GLU A 142 19.01 -5.12 -15.01
C GLU A 142 19.99 -4.04 -14.54
N VAL A 143 20.33 -4.00 -13.24
CA VAL A 143 21.34 -3.07 -12.70
C VAL A 143 22.72 -3.34 -13.32
N ILE A 144 23.13 -4.60 -13.42
CA ILE A 144 24.43 -4.96 -14.04
C ILE A 144 24.46 -4.55 -15.50
N VAL A 145 23.40 -4.80 -16.27
CA VAL A 145 23.28 -4.36 -17.67
C VAL A 145 23.40 -2.83 -17.76
N SER A 146 22.64 -2.10 -16.93
CA SER A 146 22.65 -0.63 -16.93
C SER A 146 24.03 -0.05 -16.57
N VAL A 147 24.71 -0.64 -15.57
CA VAL A 147 26.07 -0.23 -15.19
C VAL A 147 27.06 -0.54 -16.32
N SER A 148 26.94 -1.69 -16.97
CA SER A 148 27.81 -2.07 -18.10
C SER A 148 27.64 -1.13 -19.30
N GLU A 149 26.40 -0.75 -19.63
CA GLU A 149 26.11 0.22 -20.70
C GLU A 149 26.68 1.61 -20.35
N LEU A 150 26.54 2.04 -19.09
CA LEU A 150 27.07 3.32 -18.63
C LEU A 150 28.61 3.35 -18.74
N LEU A 151 29.29 2.27 -18.37
CA LEU A 151 30.74 2.12 -18.51
C LEU A 151 31.15 2.20 -19.98
N SER A 152 30.48 1.46 -20.86
CA SER A 152 30.75 1.46 -22.29
C SER A 152 30.61 2.85 -22.92
N VAL A 153 29.52 3.58 -22.59
CA VAL A 153 29.33 4.95 -23.07
C VAL A 153 30.40 5.90 -22.53
N SER A 154 30.86 5.70 -21.31
CA SER A 154 31.92 6.52 -20.71
C SER A 154 33.25 6.28 -21.40
N GLU A 155 33.57 5.03 -21.71
CA GLU A 155 34.78 4.65 -22.47
C GLU A 155 34.76 5.24 -23.89
N ASP A 156 33.63 5.09 -24.61
CA ASP A 156 33.45 5.66 -25.94
C ASP A 156 33.67 7.20 -25.96
N ALA A 157 33.21 7.87 -24.90
CA ALA A 157 33.39 9.33 -24.77
C ALA A 157 34.88 9.71 -24.56
N VAL A 158 35.61 8.94 -23.74
CA VAL A 158 37.06 9.17 -23.51
C VAL A 158 37.85 8.97 -24.82
N TYR A 159 37.62 7.84 -25.50
CA TYR A 159 38.27 7.56 -26.78
C TYR A 159 37.91 8.56 -27.88
N GLY A 160 36.62 8.95 -27.94
CA GLY A 160 36.20 9.97 -28.88
C GLY A 160 36.93 11.30 -28.68
N ALA A 161 37.15 11.70 -27.43
CA ALA A 161 37.88 12.91 -27.08
C ALA A 161 39.37 12.80 -27.43
N GLU A 162 40.01 11.63 -27.19
CA GLU A 162 41.41 11.38 -27.53
C GLU A 162 41.64 11.35 -29.06
N LEU A 163 40.76 10.67 -29.82
CA LEU A 163 40.79 10.66 -31.26
C LEU A 163 40.63 12.07 -31.84
N TYR A 164 39.67 12.84 -31.34
CA TYR A 164 39.46 14.21 -31.77
C TYR A 164 40.67 15.10 -31.50
N ALA A 165 41.28 15.00 -30.34
CA ALA A 165 42.50 15.73 -29.98
C ALA A 165 43.67 15.38 -30.90
N ARG A 166 43.85 14.09 -31.21
CA ARG A 166 44.89 13.58 -32.12
C ARG A 166 44.70 14.09 -33.53
N ASP A 167 43.49 14.07 -34.06
CA ASP A 167 43.18 14.56 -35.42
C ASP A 167 43.39 16.07 -35.58
N HIS A 168 43.25 16.83 -34.49
CA HIS A 168 43.44 18.28 -34.48
C HIS A 168 44.82 18.72 -33.98
N GLY A 169 45.75 17.78 -33.81
CA GLY A 169 47.14 18.07 -33.42
C GLY A 169 47.30 18.62 -32.00
N VAL A 170 46.36 18.35 -31.16
CA VAL A 170 46.41 18.68 -29.71
C VAL A 170 47.10 17.51 -29.00
N THR A 171 48.30 17.73 -28.49
CA THR A 171 48.97 16.75 -27.64
C THR A 171 48.35 16.82 -26.26
N LEU A 172 47.46 15.88 -25.91
CA LEU A 172 47.04 15.65 -24.55
C LEU A 172 48.19 14.92 -23.82
N GLU A 173 48.56 15.42 -22.64
CA GLU A 173 49.47 14.65 -21.77
C GLU A 173 48.80 13.29 -21.47
N GLU A 174 49.56 12.20 -21.64
CA GLU A 174 49.05 10.86 -21.40
C GLU A 174 48.41 10.76 -20.00
N GLY A 175 47.13 10.45 -19.96
CA GLY A 175 46.32 10.29 -18.73
C GLY A 175 45.52 11.51 -18.27
N SER A 176 45.90 12.74 -18.59
CA SER A 176 45.27 13.94 -18.01
C SER A 176 43.85 14.19 -18.52
N ALA A 177 43.57 13.94 -19.77
CA ALA A 177 42.23 14.15 -20.35
C ALA A 177 41.25 13.05 -19.94
N GLY A 178 41.71 11.82 -19.88
CA GLY A 178 40.94 10.69 -19.39
C GLY A 178 40.54 10.89 -17.93
N ASP A 179 41.49 11.27 -17.07
CA ASP A 179 41.22 11.52 -15.63
C ASP A 179 40.21 12.65 -15.41
N VAL A 180 40.32 13.76 -16.16
CA VAL A 180 39.39 14.88 -16.06
C VAL A 180 37.99 14.48 -16.52
N LEU A 181 37.86 13.70 -17.60
CA LEU A 181 36.57 13.23 -18.10
C LEU A 181 35.94 12.20 -17.14
N VAL A 182 36.71 11.25 -16.64
CA VAL A 182 36.25 10.26 -15.66
C VAL A 182 35.77 10.97 -14.38
N MET A 183 36.53 11.96 -13.87
CA MET A 183 36.13 12.75 -12.73
C MET A 183 34.84 13.52 -12.99
N ARG A 184 34.67 14.11 -14.16
CA ARG A 184 33.44 14.82 -14.54
C ARG A 184 32.23 13.87 -14.66
N PHE A 185 32.41 12.68 -15.23
CA PHE A 185 31.37 11.67 -15.28
C PHE A 185 31.01 11.17 -13.89
N LEU A 186 31.97 10.89 -13.03
CA LEU A 186 31.75 10.52 -11.63
C LEU A 186 31.01 11.63 -10.86
N GLU A 187 31.39 12.89 -11.04
CA GLU A 187 30.70 14.02 -10.42
C GLU A 187 29.25 14.09 -10.91
N GLN A 188 28.97 13.92 -12.20
CA GLN A 188 27.60 13.91 -12.72
C GLN A 188 26.80 12.70 -12.24
N ILE A 189 27.39 11.52 -12.15
CA ILE A 189 26.73 10.33 -11.60
C ILE A 189 26.39 10.52 -10.11
N LEU A 190 27.29 11.09 -9.34
CA LEU A 190 27.05 11.39 -7.91
C LEU A 190 26.00 12.50 -7.70
N ARG A 191 25.87 13.42 -8.67
CA ARG A 191 24.83 14.49 -8.67
C ARG A 191 23.54 14.08 -9.37
N ARG A 192 23.37 12.79 -9.69
CA ARG A 192 22.17 12.26 -10.36
C ARG A 192 20.88 12.67 -9.66
N ASP A 193 20.87 12.71 -8.33
CA ASP A 193 19.70 13.11 -7.53
C ASP A 193 19.31 14.57 -7.76
N GLU A 194 20.23 15.43 -8.20
CA GLU A 194 19.96 16.81 -8.61
C GLU A 194 19.42 16.90 -10.04
N LEU A 195 19.80 15.95 -10.91
CA LEU A 195 19.41 15.91 -12.33
C LEU A 195 18.08 15.18 -12.57
N LEU A 196 17.73 14.25 -11.70
CA LEU A 196 16.53 13.43 -11.82
C LEU A 196 15.59 13.75 -10.67
N GLN A 197 14.53 14.47 -10.96
CA GLN A 197 13.42 14.60 -10.03
C GLN A 197 12.64 13.28 -10.02
N VAL A 198 12.89 12.45 -9.02
CA VAL A 198 12.16 11.18 -8.85
C VAL A 198 10.78 11.51 -8.29
N GLU A 199 9.79 11.55 -9.15
CA GLU A 199 8.40 11.60 -8.74
C GLU A 199 7.93 10.18 -8.40
N ILE A 200 7.64 9.93 -7.13
CA ILE A 200 7.07 8.66 -6.70
C ILE A 200 5.60 8.66 -7.10
N LEU A 201 5.31 8.10 -8.26
CA LEU A 201 3.95 7.72 -8.59
C LEU A 201 3.55 6.60 -7.64
N GLY A 202 2.86 6.95 -6.55
CA GLY A 202 2.32 5.96 -5.61
C GLY A 202 1.43 4.94 -6.32
N ILE A 203 1.17 3.79 -5.69
CA ILE A 203 0.34 2.69 -6.25
C ILE A 203 -1.14 3.10 -6.38
N GLY A 204 -1.42 4.32 -6.75
CA GLY A 204 -2.71 4.97 -6.81
C GLY A 204 -2.82 6.10 -5.79
N ASP A 205 -3.44 7.19 -6.20
CA ASP A 205 -3.75 8.38 -5.38
C ASP A 205 -2.52 9.09 -4.74
N GLY A 206 -1.27 8.80 -5.21
CA GLY A 206 -0.04 9.44 -4.69
C GLY A 206 0.35 9.04 -3.27
N LEU A 207 -0.23 7.97 -2.74
CA LEU A 207 0.06 7.44 -1.40
C LEU A 207 1.17 6.40 -1.41
N SER A 208 1.87 6.27 -0.28
CA SER A 208 2.73 5.13 -0.03
C SER A 208 1.92 3.84 0.02
N LEU A 209 2.57 2.69 -0.22
CA LEU A 209 1.91 1.39 -0.18
C LEU A 209 1.21 1.13 1.16
N SER A 210 1.85 1.51 2.27
CA SER A 210 1.32 1.36 3.62
C SER A 210 0.07 2.21 3.87
N GLU A 211 0.06 3.47 3.42
CA GLU A 211 -1.10 4.36 3.53
C GLU A 211 -2.27 3.88 2.67
N TYR A 212 -1.98 3.40 1.45
CA TYR A 212 -2.99 2.80 0.58
C TYR A 212 -3.67 1.62 1.26
N PHE A 213 -2.90 0.65 1.78
CA PHE A 213 -3.46 -0.51 2.44
C PHE A 213 -4.16 -0.16 3.76
N LEU A 214 -3.70 0.86 4.49
CA LEU A 214 -4.38 1.35 5.68
C LEU A 214 -5.82 1.79 5.36
N CYS A 215 -6.01 2.63 4.34
CA CYS A 215 -7.33 3.05 3.88
C CYS A 215 -8.17 1.87 3.36
N SER A 216 -7.54 0.98 2.59
CA SER A 216 -8.19 -0.18 1.99
C SER A 216 -8.70 -1.17 3.04
N PHE A 217 -7.87 -1.52 4.02
CA PHE A 217 -8.27 -2.40 5.12
C PHE A 217 -9.32 -1.77 6.03
N PHE A 218 -9.27 -0.46 6.23
CA PHE A 218 -10.30 0.23 6.98
C PHE A 218 -11.67 0.13 6.29
N VAL A 219 -11.74 0.36 4.98
CA VAL A 219 -12.96 0.19 4.20
C VAL A 219 -13.43 -1.27 4.19
N MET A 220 -12.50 -2.22 4.02
CA MET A 220 -12.82 -3.65 4.07
C MET A 220 -13.36 -4.07 5.44
N PHE A 221 -12.77 -3.56 6.52
CA PHE A 221 -13.27 -3.77 7.87
C PHE A 221 -14.70 -3.26 8.03
N LEU A 222 -14.99 -2.04 7.54
CA LEU A 222 -16.35 -1.49 7.60
C LEU A 222 -17.34 -2.35 6.80
N LEU A 223 -16.95 -2.87 5.63
CA LEU A 223 -17.79 -3.76 4.83
C LEU A 223 -18.07 -5.10 5.56
N LEU A 224 -17.03 -5.71 6.15
CA LEU A 224 -17.17 -6.96 6.90
C LEU A 224 -17.92 -6.78 8.22
N TRP A 225 -17.95 -5.55 8.77
CA TRP A 225 -18.72 -5.24 9.97
C TRP A 225 -20.19 -5.64 9.84
N GLY A 226 -20.78 -5.51 8.64
CA GLY A 226 -22.14 -5.94 8.37
C GLY A 226 -22.35 -7.44 8.62
N VAL A 227 -21.34 -8.28 8.35
CA VAL A 227 -21.44 -9.72 8.65
C VAL A 227 -21.58 -9.95 10.16
N SER A 228 -20.76 -9.29 10.94
CA SER A 228 -20.74 -9.43 12.42
C SER A 228 -22.02 -8.89 13.07
N ALA A 229 -22.66 -7.86 12.50
CA ALA A 229 -23.90 -7.27 13.03
C ALA A 229 -25.17 -8.00 12.53
N SER A 230 -25.06 -8.94 11.61
CA SER A 230 -26.20 -9.68 11.02
C SER A 230 -27.13 -10.33 12.04
N PRO A 231 -26.67 -10.92 13.16
CA PRO A 231 -27.56 -11.53 14.16
C PRO A 231 -28.60 -10.57 14.75
N VAL A 232 -28.32 -9.27 14.73
CA VAL A 232 -29.17 -8.24 15.31
C VAL A 232 -30.10 -7.60 14.30
N PHE A 233 -29.59 -7.42 13.07
CA PHE A 233 -30.24 -6.61 12.04
C PHE A 233 -30.87 -7.44 10.94
N ALA A 234 -30.40 -8.67 10.69
CA ALA A 234 -31.01 -9.57 9.71
C ALA A 234 -32.20 -10.33 10.31
N GLY A 235 -33.22 -10.58 9.51
CA GLY A 235 -34.38 -11.41 9.89
C GLY A 235 -35.28 -10.75 10.93
N GLN A 236 -35.55 -9.46 10.78
CA GLN A 236 -36.41 -8.72 11.72
C GLN A 236 -37.87 -9.22 11.71
N ASP A 237 -38.48 -9.24 12.90
CA ASP A 237 -39.90 -9.60 13.07
C ASP A 237 -40.81 -8.64 12.30
N MET A 238 -41.34 -9.11 11.18
CA MET A 238 -42.26 -8.33 10.33
C MET A 238 -43.56 -8.00 11.08
N GLU A 239 -44.00 -8.86 12.01
CA GLU A 239 -45.16 -8.62 12.86
C GLU A 239 -44.97 -7.38 13.74
N LEU A 240 -43.79 -7.24 14.37
CA LEU A 240 -43.43 -6.07 15.12
C LEU A 240 -43.45 -4.81 14.25
N GLY A 241 -42.92 -4.91 13.03
CA GLY A 241 -42.92 -3.80 12.04
C GLY A 241 -44.34 -3.38 11.66
N ARG A 242 -45.26 -4.33 11.45
CA ARG A 242 -46.69 -4.07 11.19
C ARG A 242 -47.37 -3.40 12.40
N LEU A 243 -47.15 -3.91 13.59
CA LEU A 243 -47.70 -3.30 14.84
C LEU A 243 -47.22 -1.86 15.04
N LEU A 244 -45.95 -1.58 14.78
CA LEU A 244 -45.38 -0.23 14.86
C LEU A 244 -45.99 0.70 13.80
N LYS A 245 -46.24 0.18 12.57
CA LYS A 245 -46.91 0.93 11.49
C LYS A 245 -48.35 1.28 11.88
N CYS A 246 -49.10 0.34 12.45
CA CYS A 246 -50.46 0.59 12.95
C CYS A 246 -50.49 1.64 14.07
N ARG A 247 -49.44 1.75 14.86
CA ARG A 247 -49.29 2.77 15.92
C ARG A 247 -48.73 4.11 15.42
N GLY A 248 -48.55 4.30 14.11
CA GLY A 248 -48.14 5.57 13.48
C GLY A 248 -46.64 5.73 13.25
N LEU A 249 -45.82 4.68 13.45
CA LEU A 249 -44.41 4.67 13.09
C LEU A 249 -44.24 4.13 11.66
N GLY A 250 -44.17 5.01 10.67
CA GLY A 250 -44.03 4.66 9.26
C GLY A 250 -42.67 3.96 8.95
N SER A 251 -42.63 3.27 7.81
CA SER A 251 -41.46 2.46 7.38
C SER A 251 -40.13 3.27 7.37
N LEU A 252 -40.17 4.51 6.89
CA LEU A 252 -39.00 5.39 6.87
C LEU A 252 -38.44 5.66 8.28
N ARG A 253 -39.33 5.96 9.26
CA ARG A 253 -38.94 6.20 10.65
C ARG A 253 -38.36 4.94 11.32
N GLN A 254 -38.89 3.77 10.97
CA GLN A 254 -38.36 2.49 11.45
C GLN A 254 -36.94 2.26 10.92
N ILE A 255 -36.73 2.42 9.59
CA ILE A 255 -35.42 2.30 8.98
C ILE A 255 -34.42 3.30 9.55
N LEU A 256 -34.80 4.57 9.72
CA LEU A 256 -33.90 5.56 10.30
C LEU A 256 -33.51 5.25 11.75
N ALA A 257 -34.43 4.71 12.56
CA ALA A 257 -34.09 4.31 13.92
C ALA A 257 -33.12 3.12 13.95
N GLU A 258 -33.29 2.18 13.04
CA GLU A 258 -32.40 1.05 12.91
C GLU A 258 -31.02 1.45 12.36
N TYR A 259 -31.01 2.28 11.34
CA TYR A 259 -29.79 2.85 10.78
C TYR A 259 -28.99 3.65 11.83
N LEU A 260 -29.66 4.52 12.60
CA LEU A 260 -29.00 5.27 13.69
C LEU A 260 -28.44 4.33 14.76
N SER A 261 -29.19 3.30 15.16
CA SER A 261 -28.72 2.33 16.16
C SER A 261 -27.53 1.51 15.63
N TYR A 262 -27.55 1.17 14.34
CA TYR A 262 -26.46 0.51 13.64
C TYR A 262 -25.20 1.38 13.59
N LEU A 263 -25.35 2.65 13.18
CA LEU A 263 -24.25 3.61 13.13
C LEU A 263 -23.62 3.84 14.50
N CYS A 264 -24.43 4.02 15.54
CA CYS A 264 -23.90 4.18 16.90
C CYS A 264 -23.04 2.98 17.32
N LEU A 265 -23.47 1.77 17.01
CA LEU A 265 -22.71 0.56 17.32
C LEU A 265 -21.40 0.49 16.50
N MET A 266 -21.50 0.69 15.18
CA MET A 266 -20.36 0.62 14.27
C MET A 266 -19.32 1.69 14.61
N LEU A 267 -19.74 2.95 14.74
CA LEU A 267 -18.82 4.06 15.01
C LEU A 267 -18.19 3.97 16.40
N SER A 268 -18.93 3.52 17.41
CA SER A 268 -18.36 3.31 18.75
C SER A 268 -17.30 2.21 18.75
N THR A 269 -17.51 1.14 17.99
CA THR A 269 -16.52 0.05 17.85
C THR A 269 -15.30 0.52 17.09
N VAL A 270 -15.49 1.20 15.96
CA VAL A 270 -14.39 1.76 15.16
C VAL A 270 -13.55 2.72 16.01
N LEU A 271 -14.19 3.62 16.75
CA LEU A 271 -13.51 4.56 17.64
C LEU A 271 -12.69 3.83 18.72
N CYS A 272 -13.27 2.82 19.37
CA CYS A 272 -12.54 2.01 20.36
C CYS A 272 -11.33 1.29 19.74
N LEU A 273 -11.49 0.74 18.52
CA LEU A 273 -10.39 0.06 17.83
C LEU A 273 -9.29 1.03 17.41
N CYS A 274 -9.65 2.22 16.89
CA CYS A 274 -8.68 3.26 16.57
C CYS A 274 -7.89 3.71 17.80
N LEU A 275 -8.57 3.91 18.94
CA LEU A 275 -7.91 4.27 20.19
C LEU A 275 -6.98 3.15 20.69
N MET A 276 -7.42 1.90 20.64
CA MET A 276 -6.57 0.76 21.00
C MET A 276 -5.35 0.63 20.08
N ALA A 277 -5.56 0.72 18.76
CA ALA A 277 -4.47 0.68 17.80
C ALA A 277 -3.46 1.83 18.03
N ALA A 278 -3.93 3.04 18.25
CA ALA A 278 -3.07 4.18 18.54
C ALA A 278 -2.28 4.02 19.84
N LEU A 279 -2.86 3.44 20.89
CA LEU A 279 -2.17 3.16 22.14
C LEU A 279 -1.09 2.07 21.97
N ILE A 280 -1.40 1.01 21.22
CA ILE A 280 -0.45 -0.08 20.93
C ILE A 280 0.72 0.44 20.10
N LEU A 281 0.45 1.18 19.02
CA LEU A 281 1.47 1.73 18.13
C LEU A 281 2.37 2.75 18.85
N ARG A 282 1.80 3.62 19.70
CA ARG A 282 2.60 4.51 20.56
C ARG A 282 3.51 3.77 21.52
N GLY A 283 3.10 2.60 22.00
CA GLY A 283 3.92 1.76 22.87
C GLY A 283 5.08 1.07 22.13
N LEU A 284 4.89 0.76 20.83
CA LEU A 284 5.86 0.06 20.00
C LEU A 284 6.84 1.02 19.29
N ASP A 285 6.33 2.15 18.80
CA ASP A 285 7.11 3.19 18.12
C ASP A 285 6.66 4.59 18.57
N PRO A 286 7.32 5.16 19.60
CA PRO A 286 6.94 6.47 20.16
C PRO A 286 7.10 7.64 19.19
N GLY A 287 7.90 7.50 18.13
CA GLY A 287 8.21 8.54 17.15
C GLY A 287 7.48 8.42 15.81
N GLY A 288 6.66 7.39 15.61
CA GLY A 288 5.98 7.15 14.34
C GLY A 288 4.84 8.14 14.05
N ASP A 289 4.79 8.66 12.84
CA ASP A 289 3.77 9.64 12.39
C ASP A 289 2.39 9.00 12.12
N ILE A 290 2.34 7.71 11.80
CA ILE A 290 1.10 7.01 11.41
C ILE A 290 0.01 7.05 12.51
N PRO A 291 0.31 6.75 13.79
CA PRO A 291 -0.72 6.78 14.83
C PRO A 291 -1.27 8.18 15.09
N VAL A 292 -0.48 9.22 14.84
CA VAL A 292 -0.94 10.61 15.00
C VAL A 292 -1.91 10.98 13.89
N ARG A 293 -1.63 10.63 12.64
CA ARG A 293 -2.50 10.90 11.48
C ARG A 293 -3.86 10.18 11.56
N LEU A 294 -3.91 8.97 12.11
CA LEU A 294 -5.16 8.23 12.32
C LEU A 294 -6.09 8.91 13.34
N LEU A 295 -5.54 9.65 14.30
CA LEU A 295 -6.29 10.37 15.33
C LEU A 295 -6.57 11.83 14.95
N GLU A 296 -6.06 12.31 13.83
CA GLU A 296 -6.39 13.63 13.34
C GLU A 296 -7.90 13.78 13.13
N SER A 297 -8.43 14.91 13.56
CA SER A 297 -9.86 15.21 13.45
C SER A 297 -10.38 15.12 12.01
N GLY A 298 -9.53 15.45 11.02
CA GLY A 298 -9.84 15.36 9.60
C GLY A 298 -10.08 13.92 9.13
N PHE A 299 -9.22 12.98 9.51
CA PHE A 299 -9.37 11.56 9.16
C PHE A 299 -10.58 10.95 9.88
N LEU A 300 -10.73 11.18 11.18
CA LEU A 300 -11.86 10.67 11.96
C LEU A 300 -13.21 11.16 11.42
N LEU A 301 -13.32 12.44 11.06
CA LEU A 301 -14.55 12.98 10.46
C LEU A 301 -14.88 12.28 9.14
N ARG A 302 -13.88 12.08 8.28
CA ARG A 302 -14.07 11.36 7.00
C ARG A 302 -14.42 9.89 7.23
N ALA A 303 -13.80 9.23 8.20
CA ALA A 303 -14.13 7.86 8.58
C ALA A 303 -15.58 7.71 9.05
N VAL A 304 -16.10 8.68 9.81
CA VAL A 304 -17.53 8.73 10.20
C VAL A 304 -18.43 8.85 8.97
N LEU A 305 -18.11 9.75 8.03
CA LEU A 305 -18.90 9.97 6.82
C LEU A 305 -18.90 8.74 5.90
N VAL A 306 -17.75 8.08 5.75
CA VAL A 306 -17.62 6.79 5.05
C VAL A 306 -18.46 5.71 5.74
N GLY A 307 -18.36 5.62 7.06
CA GLY A 307 -19.18 4.70 7.87
C GLY A 307 -20.68 4.93 7.68
N MET A 308 -21.11 6.18 7.58
CA MET A 308 -22.51 6.51 7.28
C MET A 308 -22.94 5.98 5.91
N ALA A 309 -22.16 6.19 4.86
CA ALA A 309 -22.50 5.74 3.52
C ALA A 309 -22.53 4.21 3.40
N LEU A 310 -21.47 3.52 3.89
CA LEU A 310 -21.38 2.07 3.87
C LEU A 310 -22.41 1.42 4.83
N GLY A 311 -22.70 2.02 5.97
CA GLY A 311 -23.75 1.57 6.87
C GLY A 311 -25.14 1.61 6.22
N ALA A 312 -25.43 2.60 5.36
CA ALA A 312 -26.66 2.65 4.61
C ALA A 312 -26.78 1.49 3.60
N LEU A 313 -25.68 1.14 2.92
CA LEU A 313 -25.60 -0.05 2.07
C LEU A 313 -25.93 -1.32 2.85
N GLN A 314 -25.34 -1.48 4.03
CA GLN A 314 -25.51 -2.66 4.86
C GLN A 314 -26.96 -2.80 5.36
N ILE A 315 -27.60 -1.70 5.75
CA ILE A 315 -29.02 -1.70 6.09
C ILE A 315 -29.89 -2.12 4.88
N LEU A 316 -29.57 -1.65 3.68
CA LEU A 316 -30.26 -2.11 2.46
C LEU A 316 -30.13 -3.62 2.27
N LEU A 317 -28.91 -4.17 2.42
CA LEU A 317 -28.67 -5.60 2.29
C LEU A 317 -29.45 -6.42 3.35
N TYR A 318 -29.57 -5.93 4.57
CA TYR A 318 -30.43 -6.56 5.59
C TYR A 318 -31.91 -6.55 5.22
N GLU A 319 -32.37 -5.48 4.60
CA GLU A 319 -33.75 -5.42 4.09
C GLU A 319 -34.00 -6.38 2.91
N CYS A 320 -32.97 -6.68 2.11
CA CYS A 320 -33.10 -7.69 1.05
C CYS A 320 -33.12 -9.13 1.58
N ALA A 321 -32.57 -9.36 2.77
CA ALA A 321 -32.51 -10.69 3.36
C ALA A 321 -33.83 -11.08 4.02
N SER A 322 -34.23 -12.35 3.88
CA SER A 322 -35.45 -12.91 4.52
C SER A 322 -35.17 -13.54 5.88
N GLY A 323 -33.90 -13.85 6.19
CA GLY A 323 -33.50 -14.50 7.43
C GLY A 323 -32.04 -14.21 7.79
N MET A 324 -31.63 -14.62 8.97
CA MET A 324 -30.28 -14.37 9.51
C MET A 324 -29.19 -14.96 8.61
N LEU A 325 -29.31 -16.23 8.21
CA LEU A 325 -28.30 -16.89 7.37
C LEU A 325 -28.14 -16.22 6.02
N GLN A 326 -29.25 -15.87 5.38
CA GLN A 326 -29.24 -15.15 4.11
C GLN A 326 -28.61 -13.75 4.28
N GLY A 327 -28.88 -13.07 5.41
CA GLY A 327 -28.27 -11.78 5.71
C GLY A 327 -26.74 -11.87 5.85
N VAL A 328 -26.23 -12.88 6.58
CA VAL A 328 -24.80 -13.13 6.72
C VAL A 328 -24.15 -13.39 5.36
N LEU A 329 -24.73 -14.29 4.55
CA LEU A 329 -24.19 -14.65 3.23
C LEU A 329 -24.20 -13.43 2.28
N LEU A 330 -25.29 -12.68 2.24
CA LEU A 330 -25.43 -11.51 1.37
C LEU A 330 -24.42 -10.41 1.75
N GLN A 331 -24.28 -10.14 3.05
CA GLN A 331 -23.29 -9.17 3.57
C GLN A 331 -21.87 -9.61 3.25
N PHE A 332 -21.54 -10.88 3.48
CA PHE A 332 -20.20 -11.42 3.19
C PHE A 332 -19.88 -11.35 1.70
N LEU A 333 -20.78 -11.82 0.85
CA LEU A 333 -20.59 -11.79 -0.60
C LEU A 333 -20.43 -10.36 -1.12
N ALA A 334 -21.28 -9.43 -0.65
CA ALA A 334 -21.17 -8.02 -1.01
C ALA A 334 -19.86 -7.41 -0.52
N ALA A 335 -19.43 -7.70 0.72
CA ALA A 335 -18.18 -7.20 1.27
C ALA A 335 -16.96 -7.66 0.47
N VAL A 336 -16.89 -8.97 0.15
CA VAL A 336 -15.75 -9.53 -0.60
C VAL A 336 -15.76 -9.04 -2.05
N SER A 337 -16.92 -9.04 -2.72
CA SER A 337 -17.01 -8.60 -4.12
C SER A 337 -16.68 -7.12 -4.27
N LEU A 338 -17.27 -6.24 -3.44
CA LEU A 338 -16.96 -4.82 -3.46
C LEU A 338 -15.53 -4.55 -3.02
N GLY A 339 -15.05 -5.24 -1.99
CA GLY A 339 -13.67 -5.10 -1.51
C GLY A 339 -12.65 -5.47 -2.59
N TYR A 340 -12.91 -6.52 -3.36
CA TYR A 340 -12.02 -6.91 -4.46
C TYR A 340 -12.06 -5.90 -5.61
N VAL A 341 -13.26 -5.62 -6.16
CA VAL A 341 -13.42 -4.72 -7.32
C VAL A 341 -12.95 -3.29 -7.02
N CYS A 342 -13.16 -2.81 -5.80
CA CYS A 342 -12.76 -1.46 -5.39
C CYS A 342 -11.31 -1.35 -4.93
N GLY A 343 -10.51 -2.42 -5.03
CA GLY A 343 -9.09 -2.37 -4.73
C GLY A 343 -8.73 -2.42 -3.25
N CYS A 344 -9.64 -2.94 -2.39
CA CYS A 344 -9.31 -3.07 -0.97
C CYS A 344 -8.41 -4.27 -0.66
N LEU A 345 -8.46 -5.33 -1.48
CA LEU A 345 -7.64 -6.53 -1.34
C LEU A 345 -6.42 -6.52 -2.24
N TYR A 346 -6.53 -5.89 -3.40
CA TYR A 346 -5.47 -5.80 -4.40
C TYR A 346 -5.47 -4.40 -5.01
N PRO A 347 -4.32 -3.72 -5.17
CA PRO A 347 -4.29 -2.34 -5.63
C PRO A 347 -4.94 -2.14 -7.00
N VAL A 348 -5.81 -1.14 -7.11
CA VAL A 348 -6.58 -0.84 -8.33
C VAL A 348 -5.70 -0.62 -9.55
N GLY A 349 -4.50 -0.04 -9.37
CA GLY A 349 -3.57 0.24 -10.46
C GLY A 349 -3.13 -0.98 -11.27
N PHE A 350 -3.25 -2.19 -10.71
CA PHE A 350 -2.92 -3.45 -11.41
C PHE A 350 -4.10 -4.07 -12.16
N PHE A 351 -5.30 -3.49 -12.04
CA PHE A 351 -6.45 -3.99 -12.79
C PHE A 351 -6.52 -3.43 -14.21
N PRO A 352 -7.19 -4.10 -15.15
CA PRO A 352 -7.52 -3.53 -16.47
C PRO A 352 -8.34 -2.24 -16.32
N GLU A 353 -8.15 -1.28 -17.25
CA GLU A 353 -8.82 0.03 -17.20
C GLU A 353 -10.34 0.00 -16.93
N PRO A 354 -11.15 -0.89 -17.59
CA PRO A 354 -12.59 -0.92 -17.33
C PRO A 354 -12.93 -1.28 -15.87
N LEU A 355 -12.11 -2.15 -15.26
CA LEU A 355 -12.31 -2.55 -13.87
C LEU A 355 -11.86 -1.45 -12.90
N GLN A 356 -10.78 -0.74 -13.22
CA GLN A 356 -10.35 0.44 -12.47
C GLN A 356 -11.43 1.52 -12.43
N GLN A 357 -11.99 1.87 -13.60
CA GLN A 357 -13.06 2.87 -13.71
C GLN A 357 -14.28 2.47 -12.90
N THR A 358 -14.71 1.20 -13.03
CA THR A 358 -15.85 0.68 -12.29
C THR A 358 -15.61 0.68 -10.79
N GLY A 359 -14.43 0.19 -10.35
CA GLY A 359 -14.04 0.14 -8.95
C GLY A 359 -14.01 1.52 -8.30
N ASN A 360 -13.54 2.52 -9.02
CA ASN A 360 -13.41 3.89 -8.53
C ASN A 360 -14.76 4.61 -8.36
N VAL A 361 -15.79 4.22 -9.10
CA VAL A 361 -17.13 4.82 -9.00
C VAL A 361 -17.98 4.15 -7.90
N LEU A 362 -17.74 2.88 -7.60
CA LEU A 362 -18.50 2.12 -6.60
C LEU A 362 -18.33 2.72 -5.19
N PRO A 363 -19.33 2.54 -4.29
CA PRO A 363 -19.32 3.19 -2.97
C PRO A 363 -18.10 2.85 -2.11
N ALA A 364 -17.57 1.63 -2.20
CA ALA A 364 -16.37 1.24 -1.47
C ALA A 364 -15.09 1.89 -2.06
N GLY A 365 -15.03 2.06 -3.39
CA GLY A 365 -13.93 2.76 -4.06
C GLY A 365 -13.92 4.25 -3.76
N LEU A 366 -15.08 4.92 -3.80
CA LEU A 366 -15.21 6.31 -3.36
C LEU A 366 -14.84 6.48 -1.90
N ALA A 367 -15.21 5.52 -1.04
CA ALA A 367 -14.86 5.52 0.37
C ALA A 367 -13.33 5.45 0.58
N ARG A 368 -12.66 4.56 -0.15
CA ARG A 368 -11.20 4.43 -0.12
C ARG A 368 -10.52 5.72 -0.57
N GLN A 369 -10.91 6.25 -1.74
CA GLN A 369 -10.36 7.52 -2.27
C GLN A 369 -10.59 8.70 -1.33
N TYR A 370 -11.76 8.77 -0.67
CA TYR A 370 -12.07 9.84 0.26
C TYR A 370 -11.22 9.79 1.54
N LEU A 371 -10.88 8.58 2.02
CA LEU A 371 -9.92 8.39 3.12
C LEU A 371 -8.49 8.66 2.67
N SER A 372 -8.11 8.21 1.47
CA SER A 372 -6.80 8.51 0.87
C SER A 372 -6.56 10.00 0.75
N ALA A 373 -7.56 10.75 0.30
CA ALA A 373 -7.50 12.22 0.23
C ALA A 373 -7.34 12.90 1.62
N ALA A 374 -7.68 12.21 2.73
CA ALA A 374 -7.38 12.71 4.07
C ALA A 374 -5.89 12.65 4.39
N LEU A 375 -5.23 11.56 4.01
CA LEU A 375 -3.80 11.35 4.28
C LEU A 375 -2.91 12.20 3.36
N SER A 376 -3.35 12.42 2.11
CA SER A 376 -2.65 13.28 1.15
C SER A 376 -2.95 14.78 1.31
N GLY A 377 -3.77 15.18 2.29
CA GLY A 377 -4.13 16.59 2.52
C GLY A 377 -5.03 17.21 1.46
N GLN A 378 -5.63 16.40 0.58
CA GLN A 378 -6.50 16.87 -0.50
C GLN A 378 -7.95 17.08 -0.03
N SER A 379 -8.64 18.05 -0.65
CA SER A 379 -10.06 18.31 -0.40
C SER A 379 -10.92 17.32 -1.19
N GLY A 380 -11.43 16.25 -0.60
CA GLY A 380 -12.29 15.28 -1.29
C GLY A 380 -13.78 15.71 -1.44
N GLY A 381 -14.09 16.98 -1.70
CA GLY A 381 -15.47 17.48 -1.65
C GLY A 381 -16.45 16.78 -2.62
N TRP A 382 -16.03 16.48 -3.85
CA TRP A 382 -16.86 15.77 -4.83
C TRP A 382 -17.06 14.29 -4.48
N LEU A 383 -16.06 13.65 -3.84
CA LEU A 383 -16.15 12.28 -3.34
C LEU A 383 -17.18 12.19 -2.21
N LEU A 384 -17.23 13.21 -1.36
CA LEU A 384 -18.23 13.31 -0.30
C LEU A 384 -19.66 13.39 -0.88
N LEU A 385 -19.87 14.20 -1.94
CA LEU A 385 -21.17 14.30 -2.60
C LEU A 385 -21.59 12.95 -3.20
N GLY A 386 -20.66 12.22 -3.83
CA GLY A 386 -20.90 10.86 -4.32
C GLY A 386 -21.32 9.89 -3.21
N LEU A 387 -20.58 9.87 -2.10
CA LEU A 387 -20.88 9.02 -0.94
C LEU A 387 -22.22 9.37 -0.28
N ALA A 388 -22.52 10.65 -0.12
CA ALA A 388 -23.80 11.11 0.40
C ALA A 388 -24.96 10.71 -0.51
N GLY A 389 -24.78 10.84 -1.84
CA GLY A 389 -25.74 10.39 -2.85
C GLY A 389 -26.04 8.90 -2.72
N TYR A 390 -25.01 8.04 -2.64
CA TYR A 390 -25.16 6.60 -2.40
C TYR A 390 -25.91 6.31 -1.09
N GLY A 391 -25.51 6.97 0.00
CA GLY A 391 -26.16 6.79 1.30
C GLY A 391 -27.65 7.10 1.26
N LEU A 392 -28.05 8.21 0.62
CA LEU A 392 -29.47 8.57 0.46
C LEU A 392 -30.24 7.57 -0.42
N VAL A 393 -29.66 7.16 -1.52
CA VAL A 393 -30.28 6.16 -2.44
C VAL A 393 -30.48 4.83 -1.70
N PHE A 394 -29.49 4.33 -0.99
CA PHE A 394 -29.59 3.07 -0.25
C PHE A 394 -30.64 3.13 0.86
N LEU A 395 -30.73 4.23 1.61
CA LEU A 395 -31.77 4.39 2.63
C LEU A 395 -33.16 4.51 2.02
N ALA A 396 -33.29 5.20 0.88
CA ALA A 396 -34.58 5.30 0.18
C ALA A 396 -35.04 3.93 -0.34
N LEU A 397 -34.12 3.15 -0.93
CA LEU A 397 -34.40 1.78 -1.39
C LEU A 397 -34.78 0.85 -0.22
N ALA A 398 -34.03 0.91 0.89
CA ALA A 398 -34.33 0.13 2.09
C ALA A 398 -35.74 0.46 2.63
N ALA A 399 -36.08 1.76 2.70
CA ALA A 399 -37.42 2.20 3.13
C ALA A 399 -38.53 1.74 2.14
N GLY A 400 -38.24 1.73 0.85
CA GLY A 400 -39.15 1.21 -0.19
C GLY A 400 -39.41 -0.30 -0.05
N ILE A 401 -38.34 -1.10 0.13
CA ILE A 401 -38.44 -2.56 0.33
C ILE A 401 -39.27 -2.85 1.59
N ARG A 402 -38.95 -2.17 2.71
CA ARG A 402 -39.70 -2.33 3.95
C ARG A 402 -41.17 -1.93 3.79
N LYS A 403 -41.45 -0.83 3.10
CA LYS A 403 -42.82 -0.40 2.83
C LYS A 403 -43.61 -1.48 2.07
N HIS A 404 -42.99 -2.09 1.06
CA HIS A 404 -43.61 -3.16 0.28
C HIS A 404 -43.85 -4.41 1.12
N ARG A 405 -42.87 -4.85 1.91
CA ARG A 405 -42.99 -6.00 2.82
C ARG A 405 -44.03 -5.80 3.93
N LEU A 406 -44.25 -4.56 4.38
CA LEU A 406 -45.26 -4.26 5.37
C LEU A 406 -46.66 -4.04 4.76
N ALA A 407 -46.80 -3.97 3.43
CA ALA A 407 -48.08 -3.83 2.74
C ALA A 407 -48.71 -5.18 2.36
N GLY A 408 -47.87 -6.19 2.09
CA GLY A 408 -48.32 -7.58 1.91
C GLY A 408 -48.35 -8.30 3.27
#